data_9f71dbd20363466808c7f1ddab7c2d1d
#
_entry.id   9f71dbd20363466808c7f1ddab7c2d1d
#
_cell.length_a   1.000
_cell.length_b   1.000
_cell.length_c   1.000
_cell.angle_alpha   90.00
_cell.angle_beta   90.00
_cell.angle_gamma   90.00
#
_symmetry.space_group_name_H-M   'P 1'
#
loop_
_entity.id
_entity.type
_entity.pdbx_description
1 polymer ?
#
loop_
_entity_poly.entity_id
_entity_poly.type
_entity_poly.pdbx_seq_one_letter_code
_entity_poly.pdbx_strand_id
1 'polypeptide(L)'
;MAELALQMSGIVKKYGGVSVLKNVDFSVKSGEIHALLGENGAGKTTLMNILGGVTPMDSGSVRLFDRMVNIHSPLDAQREGIAFIHQELNVINDLAVYENMFLGNELRNRFRRLDIARMCEETSKVFERMNVSIDPRAMMRDLDTSHKQIVDCLLYTSDAAD
;
A
#
# COMPACT_ATOMS: atom_id res chain seq x y z
N MET A 1 -23.96 15.33 2.02
CA MET A 1 -23.78 13.87 2.18
C MET A 1 -22.27 13.61 2.16
N ALA A 2 -21.74 12.75 3.03
CA ALA A 2 -20.31 12.43 2.99
C ALA A 2 -20.00 11.70 1.67
N GLU A 3 -18.98 12.16 0.96
CA GLU A 3 -18.52 11.59 -0.31
C GLU A 3 -17.96 10.19 -0.08
N LEU A 4 -18.31 9.21 -0.93
CA LEU A 4 -17.74 7.88 -0.89
C LEU A 4 -16.34 7.91 -1.51
N ALA A 5 -15.32 7.56 -0.72
CA ALA A 5 -13.96 7.38 -1.24
C ALA A 5 -13.82 6.05 -2.00
N LEU A 6 -14.48 5.00 -1.51
CA LEU A 6 -14.48 3.67 -2.12
C LEU A 6 -15.87 3.09 -2.15
N GLN A 7 -16.24 2.48 -3.26
CA GLN A 7 -17.42 1.63 -3.40
C GLN A 7 -17.08 0.40 -4.24
N MET A 8 -17.25 -0.77 -3.65
CA MET A 8 -17.21 -2.06 -4.31
C MET A 8 -18.63 -2.62 -4.36
N SER A 9 -19.13 -2.99 -5.53
CA SER A 9 -20.52 -3.42 -5.70
C SER A 9 -20.60 -4.74 -6.44
N GLY A 10 -21.36 -5.67 -5.87
CA GLY A 10 -21.64 -6.97 -6.46
C GLY A 10 -20.41 -7.86 -6.64
N ILE A 11 -19.42 -7.76 -5.76
CA ILE A 11 -18.15 -8.47 -5.93
C ILE A 11 -18.33 -9.98 -5.77
N VAL A 12 -17.95 -10.71 -6.80
CA VAL A 12 -17.93 -12.19 -6.81
C VAL A 12 -16.50 -12.67 -7.03
N LYS A 13 -16.12 -13.67 -6.26
CA LYS A 13 -14.86 -14.41 -6.44
C LYS A 13 -15.02 -15.89 -6.14
N LYS A 14 -14.51 -16.73 -7.04
CA LYS A 14 -14.50 -18.18 -6.92
C LYS A 14 -13.07 -18.71 -7.06
N TYR A 15 -12.76 -19.75 -6.32
CA TYR A 15 -11.52 -20.51 -6.45
C TYR A 15 -11.86 -22.00 -6.58
N GLY A 16 -11.43 -22.63 -7.68
CA GLY A 16 -11.68 -24.05 -7.91
C GLY A 16 -13.16 -24.46 -7.81
N GLY A 17 -14.09 -23.57 -8.24
CA GLY A 17 -15.53 -23.81 -8.16
C GLY A 17 -16.17 -23.42 -6.82
N VAL A 18 -15.38 -23.13 -5.79
CA VAL A 18 -15.90 -22.66 -4.48
C VAL A 18 -16.04 -21.15 -4.50
N SER A 19 -17.25 -20.66 -4.20
CA SER A 19 -17.54 -19.22 -4.13
C SER A 19 -17.10 -18.67 -2.77
N VAL A 20 -16.06 -17.82 -2.77
CA VAL A 20 -15.52 -17.16 -1.58
C VAL A 20 -16.21 -15.82 -1.35
N LEU A 21 -16.45 -15.04 -2.41
CA LEU A 21 -17.26 -13.82 -2.35
C LEU A 21 -18.51 -14.02 -3.19
N LYS A 22 -19.68 -13.72 -2.60
CA LYS A 22 -21.00 -13.97 -3.19
C LYS A 22 -21.78 -12.67 -3.24
N ASN A 23 -21.54 -11.86 -4.28
CA ASN A 23 -22.25 -10.58 -4.48
C ASN A 23 -22.05 -9.64 -3.27
N VAL A 24 -20.79 -9.40 -2.91
CA VAL A 24 -20.41 -8.58 -1.74
C VAL A 24 -20.38 -7.11 -2.12
N ASP A 25 -21.06 -6.29 -1.31
CA ASP A 25 -20.98 -4.84 -1.36
C ASP A 25 -20.12 -4.32 -0.19
N PHE A 26 -19.24 -3.36 -0.47
CA PHE A 26 -18.38 -2.75 0.53
C PHE A 26 -18.16 -1.29 0.18
N SER A 27 -18.23 -0.39 1.16
CA SER A 27 -18.03 1.05 0.91
C SER A 27 -17.34 1.73 2.08
N VAL A 28 -16.54 2.74 1.77
CA VAL A 28 -15.81 3.58 2.72
C VAL A 28 -16.00 5.04 2.35
N LYS A 29 -16.30 5.88 3.33
CA LYS A 29 -16.45 7.33 3.14
C LYS A 29 -15.09 8.03 3.19
N SER A 30 -15.01 9.19 2.57
CA SER A 30 -13.82 10.03 2.67
C SER A 30 -13.55 10.43 4.13
N GLY A 31 -12.28 10.27 4.57
CA GLY A 31 -11.85 10.55 5.94
C GLY A 31 -12.29 9.52 6.99
N GLU A 32 -12.89 8.39 6.58
CA GLU A 32 -13.35 7.34 7.48
C GLU A 32 -12.23 6.32 7.79
N ILE A 33 -12.13 5.91 9.05
CA ILE A 33 -11.40 4.71 9.47
C ILE A 33 -12.40 3.56 9.52
N HIS A 34 -12.28 2.60 8.63
CA HIS A 34 -13.21 1.48 8.49
C HIS A 34 -12.56 0.16 8.88
N ALA A 35 -13.11 -0.55 9.87
CA ALA A 35 -12.63 -1.87 10.30
C ALA A 35 -13.44 -2.99 9.63
N LEU A 36 -12.79 -3.88 8.90
CA LEU A 36 -13.39 -5.05 8.30
C LEU A 36 -13.19 -6.26 9.22
N LEU A 37 -14.25 -6.66 9.93
CA LEU A 37 -14.23 -7.77 10.89
C LEU A 37 -14.94 -9.00 10.33
N GLY A 38 -14.59 -10.17 10.84
CA GLY A 38 -15.20 -11.45 10.45
C GLY A 38 -14.29 -12.63 10.76
N GLU A 39 -14.85 -13.83 10.72
CA GLU A 39 -14.15 -15.09 10.98
C GLU A 39 -13.02 -15.36 9.94
N ASN A 40 -12.13 -16.29 10.29
CA ASN A 40 -11.13 -16.78 9.33
C ASN A 40 -11.84 -17.50 8.19
N GLY A 41 -11.46 -17.18 6.95
CA GLY A 41 -12.12 -17.72 5.75
C GLY A 41 -13.36 -16.93 5.29
N ALA A 42 -13.79 -15.87 5.99
CA ALA A 42 -14.94 -15.04 5.58
C ALA A 42 -14.73 -14.22 4.29
N GLY A 43 -13.55 -14.32 3.64
CA GLY A 43 -13.27 -13.61 2.39
C GLY A 43 -12.66 -12.22 2.54
N LYS A 44 -12.35 -11.75 3.77
CA LYS A 44 -11.77 -10.42 4.01
C LYS A 44 -10.49 -10.16 3.21
N THR A 45 -9.53 -11.06 3.31
CA THR A 45 -8.26 -10.98 2.56
C THR A 45 -8.51 -11.04 1.06
N THR A 46 -9.46 -11.85 0.60
CA THR A 46 -9.82 -11.91 -0.83
C THR A 46 -10.38 -10.59 -1.32
N LEU A 47 -11.26 -9.94 -0.54
CA LEU A 47 -11.83 -8.65 -0.89
C LEU A 47 -10.74 -7.56 -0.97
N MET A 48 -9.84 -7.54 0.01
CA MET A 48 -8.70 -6.60 0.02
C MET A 48 -7.71 -6.88 -1.11
N ASN A 49 -7.42 -8.14 -1.41
CA ASN A 49 -6.56 -8.52 -2.54
C ASN A 49 -7.14 -8.11 -3.90
N ILE A 50 -8.47 -8.11 -4.04
CA ILE A 50 -9.14 -7.58 -5.23
C ILE A 50 -8.93 -6.06 -5.33
N LEU A 51 -9.12 -5.34 -4.23
CA LEU A 51 -8.90 -3.90 -4.18
C LEU A 51 -7.44 -3.53 -4.43
N GLY A 52 -6.50 -4.31 -3.89
CA GLY A 52 -5.06 -4.14 -4.10
C GLY A 52 -4.54 -4.65 -5.46
N GLY A 53 -5.39 -5.20 -6.33
CA GLY A 53 -4.98 -5.69 -7.65
C GLY A 53 -4.17 -6.98 -7.65
N VAL A 54 -4.09 -7.66 -6.50
CA VAL A 54 -3.37 -8.96 -6.36
C VAL A 54 -4.19 -10.10 -6.96
N THR A 55 -5.51 -10.00 -6.89
CA THR A 55 -6.43 -11.03 -7.38
C THR A 55 -7.53 -10.38 -8.21
N PRO A 56 -7.80 -10.81 -9.45
CA PRO A 56 -8.92 -10.29 -10.22
C PRO A 56 -10.26 -10.76 -9.62
N MET A 57 -11.27 -9.90 -9.63
CA MET A 57 -12.66 -10.29 -9.37
C MET A 57 -13.26 -11.05 -10.57
N ASP A 58 -14.22 -11.93 -10.32
CA ASP A 58 -14.92 -12.64 -11.41
C ASP A 58 -16.11 -11.81 -11.95
N SER A 59 -16.74 -11.02 -11.09
CA SER A 59 -17.73 -10.01 -11.45
C SER A 59 -17.88 -8.97 -10.35
N GLY A 60 -18.51 -7.85 -10.69
CA GLY A 60 -18.73 -6.70 -9.82
C GLY A 60 -18.10 -5.43 -10.39
N SER A 61 -18.01 -4.40 -9.57
CA SER A 61 -17.41 -3.13 -9.97
C SER A 61 -16.77 -2.44 -8.78
N VAL A 62 -15.73 -1.66 -9.06
CA VAL A 62 -15.02 -0.82 -8.09
C VAL A 62 -15.09 0.63 -8.53
N ARG A 63 -15.43 1.52 -7.60
CA ARG A 63 -15.41 2.98 -7.78
C ARG A 63 -14.55 3.63 -6.71
N LEU A 64 -13.79 4.61 -7.13
CA LEU A 64 -13.05 5.52 -6.26
C LEU A 64 -13.52 6.94 -6.56
N PHE A 65 -13.98 7.66 -5.53
CA PHE A 65 -14.52 9.03 -5.67
C PHE A 65 -15.48 9.14 -6.84
N ASP A 66 -16.52 8.28 -6.88
CA ASP A 66 -17.54 8.14 -7.93
C ASP A 66 -17.03 7.78 -9.34
N ARG A 67 -15.73 7.61 -9.54
CA ARG A 67 -15.11 7.21 -10.80
C ARG A 67 -14.93 5.69 -10.86
N MET A 68 -15.41 5.04 -11.90
CA MET A 68 -15.15 3.61 -12.16
C MET A 68 -13.67 3.39 -12.39
N VAL A 69 -13.10 2.40 -11.70
CA VAL A 69 -11.71 2.01 -11.84
C VAL A 69 -11.58 0.53 -12.20
N ASN A 70 -10.59 0.22 -13.02
CA ASN A 70 -10.26 -1.15 -13.40
C ASN A 70 -8.86 -1.48 -12.85
N ILE A 71 -8.83 -2.29 -11.82
CA ILE A 71 -7.59 -2.66 -11.11
C ILE A 71 -7.26 -4.10 -11.51
N HIS A 72 -6.17 -4.27 -12.27
CA HIS A 72 -5.69 -5.57 -12.75
C HIS A 72 -4.33 -5.95 -12.16
N SER A 73 -3.64 -5.01 -11.52
CA SER A 73 -2.32 -5.21 -10.92
C SER A 73 -2.15 -4.31 -9.70
N PRO A 74 -1.22 -4.63 -8.78
CA PRO A 74 -0.87 -3.74 -7.67
C PRO A 74 -0.42 -2.35 -8.13
N LEU A 75 0.24 -2.26 -9.28
CA LEU A 75 0.64 -0.98 -9.87
C LEU A 75 -0.56 -0.14 -10.32
N ASP A 76 -1.63 -0.77 -10.82
CA ASP A 76 -2.86 -0.05 -11.15
C ASP A 76 -3.54 0.48 -9.88
N ALA A 77 -3.60 -0.33 -8.81
CA ALA A 77 -4.12 0.09 -7.52
C ALA A 77 -3.37 1.32 -6.98
N GLN A 78 -2.04 1.29 -7.05
CA GLN A 78 -1.18 2.39 -6.63
C GLN A 78 -1.42 3.66 -7.47
N ARG A 79 -1.51 3.56 -8.80
CA ARG A 79 -1.82 4.69 -9.69
C ARG A 79 -3.19 5.31 -9.43
N GLU A 80 -4.14 4.53 -8.94
CA GLU A 80 -5.45 5.00 -8.51
C GLU A 80 -5.46 5.58 -7.09
N GLY A 81 -4.30 5.63 -6.42
CA GLY A 81 -4.14 6.19 -5.08
C GLY A 81 -4.44 5.21 -3.95
N ILE A 82 -4.49 3.90 -4.22
CA ILE A 82 -4.66 2.87 -3.20
C ILE A 82 -3.29 2.42 -2.72
N ALA A 83 -2.96 2.71 -1.47
CA ALA A 83 -1.80 2.13 -0.79
C ALA A 83 -2.22 0.87 -0.04
N PHE A 84 -1.48 -0.22 -0.22
CA PHE A 84 -1.75 -1.51 0.39
C PHE A 84 -0.60 -1.93 1.30
N ILE A 85 -0.87 -2.04 2.60
CA ILE A 85 0.11 -2.48 3.58
C ILE A 85 -0.08 -3.98 3.82
N HIS A 86 0.93 -4.78 3.50
CA HIS A 86 0.90 -6.22 3.72
C HIS A 86 1.15 -6.59 5.18
N GLN A 87 0.72 -7.78 5.59
CA GLN A 87 0.99 -8.30 6.94
C GLN A 87 2.46 -8.71 7.11
N GLU A 88 3.13 -9.10 6.03
CA GLU A 88 4.55 -9.42 6.01
C GLU A 88 5.36 -8.17 5.68
N LEU A 89 6.48 -7.98 6.38
CA LEU A 89 7.37 -6.85 6.16
C LEU A 89 8.11 -7.05 4.82
N ASN A 90 7.92 -6.14 3.89
CA ASN A 90 8.58 -6.16 2.58
C ASN A 90 9.89 -5.37 2.57
N VAL A 91 10.55 -5.26 3.70
CA VAL A 91 11.82 -4.55 3.84
C VAL A 91 13.02 -5.48 3.65
N ILE A 92 14.05 -4.99 3.01
CA ILE A 92 15.31 -5.73 2.82
C ILE A 92 16.23 -5.42 4.00
N ASN A 93 16.44 -6.42 4.87
CA ASN A 93 17.19 -6.26 6.10
C ASN A 93 18.66 -5.86 5.90
N ASP A 94 19.29 -6.26 4.80
CA ASP A 94 20.68 -6.00 4.48
C ASP A 94 20.92 -4.66 3.76
N LEU A 95 19.88 -3.87 3.58
CA LEU A 95 19.97 -2.50 3.07
C LEU A 95 19.76 -1.48 4.18
N ALA A 96 20.30 -0.29 4.00
CA ALA A 96 20.00 0.85 4.87
C ALA A 96 18.55 1.32 4.67
N VAL A 97 18.05 2.10 5.62
CA VAL A 97 16.68 2.64 5.57
C VAL A 97 16.46 3.45 4.31
N TYR A 98 17.37 4.40 3.97
CA TYR A 98 17.24 5.20 2.75
C TYR A 98 17.27 4.36 1.47
N GLU A 99 18.01 3.24 1.46
CA GLU A 99 18.06 2.34 0.30
C GLU A 99 16.74 1.61 0.12
N ASN A 100 16.12 1.16 1.21
CA ASN A 100 14.77 0.61 1.17
C ASN A 100 13.77 1.65 0.65
N MET A 101 13.78 2.89 1.19
CA MET A 101 12.85 3.97 0.82
C MET A 101 12.91 4.35 -0.65
N PHE A 102 14.06 4.18 -1.31
CA PHE A 102 14.27 4.54 -2.71
C PHE A 102 14.51 3.33 -3.62
N LEU A 103 14.16 2.13 -3.17
CA LEU A 103 14.36 0.90 -3.94
C LEU A 103 13.57 0.94 -5.25
N GLY A 104 14.29 0.91 -6.38
CA GLY A 104 13.69 1.02 -7.71
C GLY A 104 13.48 2.46 -8.21
N ASN A 105 13.58 3.46 -7.32
CA ASN A 105 13.43 4.89 -7.63
C ASN A 105 14.62 5.72 -7.09
N GLU A 106 15.83 5.16 -7.21
CA GLU A 106 17.03 5.78 -6.67
C GLU A 106 17.29 7.17 -7.26
N LEU A 107 17.52 8.15 -6.41
CA LEU A 107 17.89 9.48 -6.84
C LEU A 107 19.34 9.49 -7.37
N ARG A 108 19.54 10.11 -8.53
CA ARG A 108 20.85 10.20 -9.18
C ARG A 108 21.26 11.66 -9.35
N ASN A 109 22.53 11.91 -9.13
CA ASN A 109 23.12 13.22 -9.35
C ASN A 109 23.36 13.47 -10.86
N ARG A 110 23.83 14.68 -11.22
CA ARG A 110 24.15 15.08 -12.61
C ARG A 110 25.14 14.17 -13.33
N PHE A 111 25.91 13.39 -12.59
CA PHE A 111 26.87 12.41 -13.13
C PHE A 111 26.31 10.98 -13.19
N ARG A 112 24.99 10.80 -13.04
CA ARG A 112 24.28 9.52 -13.00
C ARG A 112 24.72 8.57 -11.87
N ARG A 113 25.41 9.07 -10.85
CA ARG A 113 25.74 8.32 -9.63
C ARG A 113 24.62 8.49 -8.62
N LEU A 114 24.47 7.51 -7.73
CA LEU A 114 23.51 7.59 -6.61
C LEU A 114 23.78 8.85 -5.77
N ASP A 115 22.73 9.60 -5.51
CA ASP A 115 22.76 10.78 -4.64
C ASP A 115 22.31 10.40 -3.22
N ILE A 116 23.23 9.71 -2.52
CA ILE A 116 22.95 9.20 -1.17
C ILE A 116 22.59 10.34 -0.20
N ALA A 117 23.26 11.49 -0.32
CA ALA A 117 23.01 12.62 0.55
C ALA A 117 21.56 13.11 0.41
N ARG A 118 21.10 13.25 -0.82
CA ARG A 118 19.72 13.67 -1.11
C ARG A 118 18.71 12.61 -0.70
N MET A 119 18.97 11.33 -0.96
CA MET A 119 18.08 10.23 -0.48
C MET A 119 17.95 10.23 1.04
N CYS A 120 19.04 10.38 1.78
CA CYS A 120 18.99 10.50 3.25
C CYS A 120 18.22 11.74 3.71
N GLU A 121 18.42 12.89 3.05
CA GLU A 121 17.71 14.13 3.37
C GLU A 121 16.20 13.98 3.16
N GLU A 122 15.76 13.45 2.03
CA GLU A 122 14.32 13.23 1.75
C GLU A 122 13.72 12.23 2.73
N THR A 123 14.44 11.13 3.04
CA THR A 123 14.00 10.17 4.07
C THR A 123 13.83 10.85 5.44
N SER A 124 14.79 11.69 5.85
CA SER A 124 14.69 12.43 7.12
C SER A 124 13.47 13.35 7.16
N LYS A 125 13.19 14.08 6.07
CA LYS A 125 12.02 14.95 5.98
C LYS A 125 10.69 14.20 6.17
N VAL A 126 10.60 12.99 5.61
CA VAL A 126 9.41 12.12 5.80
C VAL A 126 9.28 11.72 7.26
N PHE A 127 10.35 11.28 7.91
CA PHE A 127 10.33 10.90 9.32
C PHE A 127 10.02 12.06 10.25
N GLU A 128 10.55 13.25 9.97
CA GLU A 128 10.23 14.47 10.73
C GLU A 128 8.73 14.81 10.67
N ARG A 129 8.10 14.72 9.50
CA ARG A 129 6.65 14.94 9.34
C ARG A 129 5.82 13.96 10.16
N MET A 130 6.30 12.76 10.36
CA MET A 130 5.65 11.71 11.15
C MET A 130 6.04 11.75 12.63
N ASN A 131 6.91 12.66 13.03
CA ASN A 131 7.47 12.75 14.37
C ASN A 131 8.15 11.43 14.81
N VAL A 132 8.86 10.79 13.88
CA VAL A 132 9.59 9.54 14.09
C VAL A 132 11.09 9.81 14.02
N SER A 133 11.84 9.21 14.95
CA SER A 133 13.31 9.37 15.02
C SER A 133 13.98 8.07 14.55
N ILE A 134 14.27 7.99 13.26
CA ILE A 134 15.02 6.89 12.63
C ILE A 134 16.18 7.52 11.84
N ASP A 135 17.40 6.99 12.03
CA ASP A 135 18.54 7.38 11.20
C ASP A 135 18.38 6.77 9.79
N PRO A 136 18.31 7.56 8.72
CA PRO A 136 18.21 7.04 7.35
C PRO A 136 19.37 6.11 6.96
N ARG A 137 20.51 6.23 7.61
CA ARG A 137 21.71 5.41 7.35
C ARG A 137 21.76 4.13 8.18
N ALA A 138 20.86 3.96 9.14
CA ALA A 138 20.79 2.73 9.93
C ALA A 138 20.46 1.55 9.00
N MET A 139 21.02 0.38 9.32
CA MET A 139 20.67 -0.85 8.62
C MET A 139 19.29 -1.31 9.07
N MET A 140 18.45 -1.77 8.13
CA MET A 140 17.12 -2.26 8.47
C MET A 140 17.14 -3.39 9.51
N ARG A 141 18.13 -4.28 9.46
CA ARG A 141 18.26 -5.37 10.43
C ARG A 141 18.43 -4.90 11.88
N ASP A 142 19.00 -3.71 12.10
CA ASP A 142 19.31 -3.16 13.42
C ASP A 142 18.11 -2.43 14.05
N LEU A 143 17.05 -2.20 13.27
CA LEU A 143 15.81 -1.59 13.74
C LEU A 143 14.93 -2.62 14.47
N ASP A 144 14.18 -2.15 15.46
CA ASP A 144 13.10 -2.94 16.04
C ASP A 144 11.91 -3.13 15.07
N THR A 145 11.01 -4.04 15.43
CA THR A 145 9.87 -4.39 14.58
C THR A 145 8.96 -3.19 14.30
N SER A 146 8.77 -2.30 15.27
CA SER A 146 7.89 -1.14 15.13
C SER A 146 8.45 -0.15 14.11
N HIS A 147 9.75 0.14 14.18
CA HIS A 147 10.43 1.00 13.21
C HIS A 147 10.46 0.38 11.80
N LYS A 148 10.66 -0.95 11.71
CA LYS A 148 10.55 -1.67 10.42
C LYS A 148 9.17 -1.55 9.80
N GLN A 149 8.10 -1.64 10.61
CA GLN A 149 6.72 -1.46 10.15
C GLN A 149 6.45 -0.04 9.64
N ILE A 150 7.02 0.98 10.31
CA ILE A 150 6.91 2.36 9.86
C ILE A 150 7.59 2.54 8.49
N VAL A 151 8.79 2.03 8.32
CA VAL A 151 9.50 2.11 7.02
C VAL A 151 8.72 1.36 5.95
N ASP A 152 8.25 0.14 6.22
CA ASP A 152 7.43 -0.64 5.27
C ASP A 152 6.16 0.10 4.85
N CYS A 153 5.45 0.72 5.80
CA CYS A 153 4.28 1.55 5.50
C CYS A 153 4.61 2.72 4.57
N LEU A 154 5.78 3.34 4.74
CA LEU A 154 6.20 4.49 3.96
C LEU A 154 6.67 4.15 2.54
N LEU A 155 7.12 2.90 2.29
CA LEU A 155 7.48 2.44 0.95
C LEU A 155 6.32 2.58 -0.04
N TYR A 156 5.09 2.40 0.43
CA TYR A 156 3.88 2.46 -0.40
C TYR A 156 3.22 3.84 -0.47
N THR A 157 3.66 4.79 0.38
CA THR A 157 3.07 6.13 0.43
C THR A 157 3.94 7.20 -0.23
N SER A 158 5.24 6.97 -0.39
CA SER A 158 6.17 7.95 -0.98
C SER A 158 5.98 8.16 -2.48
N ASP A 159 5.45 7.18 -3.20
CA ASP A 159 5.18 7.27 -4.64
C ASP A 159 3.86 8.01 -4.99
N ALA A 160 3.03 8.32 -4.00
CA ALA A 160 1.73 8.99 -4.20
C ALA A 160 1.81 10.53 -4.06
N ALA A 161 3.00 11.11 -3.88
CA ALA A 161 3.19 12.52 -3.53
C ALA A 161 3.84 13.38 -4.65
N ASP A 162 3.93 12.89 -5.91
CA ASP A 162 4.32 13.68 -7.09
C ASP A 162 3.15 13.96 -8.03
#